data_1afe409fb3dc975427185fb6463b8853
#
_entry.id   1afe409fb3dc975427185fb6463b8853
#
_cell.length_a   1.000
_cell.length_b   1.000
_cell.length_c   1.000
_cell.angle_alpha   90.00
_cell.angle_beta   90.00
_cell.angle_gamma   90.00
#
_symmetry.space_group_name_H-M   'P 1'
#
loop_
_entity.id
_entity.type
_entity.pdbx_description
1 polymer ?
#
loop_
_entity_poly.entity_id
_entity_poly.type
_entity_poly.pdbx_seq_one_letter_code
_entity_poly.pdbx_strand_id
1 'polypeptide(L)'
;MINITNLKKKITYRSNYRGTKEMDKLLGSFTKNFINKLTDVELPLLCDLLDLDDENLYKLNQGMDLTIKIVPNRVTELFQNYKFVSE
;
A
#
# COMPACT_ATOMS: atom_id res chain seq x y z
N MET A 1 2.94 -22.21 -6.43
CA MET A 1 2.80 -21.16 -7.47
C MET A 1 1.80 -20.11 -7.01
N ILE A 2 2.16 -18.84 -7.06
CA ILE A 2 1.26 -17.77 -6.64
C ILE A 2 0.23 -17.51 -7.75
N ASN A 3 -1.05 -17.54 -7.36
CA ASN A 3 -2.12 -17.15 -8.28
C ASN A 3 -2.25 -15.61 -8.23
N ILE A 4 -1.81 -14.95 -9.30
CA ILE A 4 -1.77 -13.48 -9.36
C ILE A 4 -3.17 -12.87 -9.22
N THR A 5 -4.18 -13.47 -9.83
CA THR A 5 -5.56 -12.98 -9.72
C THR A 5 -6.03 -13.00 -8.27
N ASN A 6 -5.78 -14.11 -7.57
CA ASN A 6 -6.16 -14.22 -6.16
C ASN A 6 -5.35 -13.27 -5.28
N LEU A 7 -4.06 -13.10 -5.58
CA LEU A 7 -3.22 -12.16 -4.85
C LEU A 7 -3.75 -10.73 -5.00
N LYS A 8 -4.13 -10.31 -6.21
CA LYS A 8 -4.70 -8.98 -6.45
C LYS A 8 -6.01 -8.79 -5.69
N LYS A 9 -6.87 -9.80 -5.64
CA LYS A 9 -8.12 -9.74 -4.88
C LYS A 9 -7.84 -9.54 -3.39
N LYS A 10 -6.89 -10.29 -2.84
CA LYS A 10 -6.51 -10.20 -1.44
C LYS A 10 -5.93 -8.81 -1.12
N ILE A 11 -5.06 -8.30 -1.98
CA ILE A 11 -4.48 -6.98 -1.82
C ILE A 11 -5.57 -5.91 -1.83
N THR A 12 -6.48 -5.99 -2.79
CA THR A 12 -7.59 -5.04 -2.91
C THR A 12 -8.46 -5.05 -1.67
N TYR A 13 -8.80 -6.24 -1.17
CA TYR A 13 -9.58 -6.35 0.06
C TYR A 13 -8.86 -5.71 1.24
N ARG A 14 -7.60 -6.07 1.45
CA ARG A 14 -6.82 -5.57 2.60
C ARG A 14 -6.63 -4.06 2.54
N SER A 15 -6.47 -3.49 1.35
CA SER A 15 -6.27 -2.05 1.20
C SER A 15 -7.54 -1.24 1.48
N ASN A 16 -8.72 -1.83 1.29
CA ASN A 16 -10.00 -1.15 1.48
C ASN A 16 -10.59 -1.31 2.89
N TYR A 17 -10.00 -2.16 3.72
CA TYR A 17 -10.55 -2.44 5.06
C TYR A 17 -9.44 -2.33 6.11
N ARG A 18 -8.95 -1.10 6.31
CA ARG A 18 -7.86 -0.84 7.26
C ARG A 18 -8.35 -0.56 8.68
N GLY A 19 -9.58 -0.09 8.85
CA GLY A 19 -10.15 0.22 10.16
C GLY A 19 -10.54 1.67 10.35
N THR A 20 -10.00 2.59 9.55
CA THR A 20 -10.43 4.00 9.54
C THR A 20 -10.75 4.40 8.12
N LYS A 21 -11.65 5.38 7.97
CA LYS A 21 -12.05 5.85 6.63
C LYS A 21 -10.88 6.47 5.89
N GLU A 22 -10.05 7.23 6.59
CA GLU A 22 -8.91 7.90 5.97
C GLU A 22 -7.93 6.89 5.39
N MET A 23 -7.59 5.86 6.16
CA MET A 23 -6.66 4.84 5.71
C MET A 23 -7.28 3.95 4.64
N ASP A 24 -8.57 3.62 4.76
CA ASP A 24 -9.27 2.86 3.72
C ASP A 24 -9.22 3.61 2.38
N LYS A 25 -9.45 4.92 2.39
CA LYS A 25 -9.40 5.73 1.18
C LYS A 25 -7.99 5.86 0.62
N LEU A 26 -7.01 6.10 1.50
CA LEU A 26 -5.62 6.26 1.07
C LEU A 26 -5.08 4.97 0.44
N LEU A 27 -5.16 3.86 1.15
CA LEU A 27 -4.61 2.60 0.66
C LEU A 27 -5.47 2.03 -0.48
N GLY A 28 -6.78 2.17 -0.39
CA GLY A 28 -7.70 1.72 -1.45
C GLY A 28 -7.45 2.44 -2.76
N SER A 29 -7.31 3.77 -2.73
CA SER A 29 -7.04 4.54 -3.95
C SER A 29 -5.65 4.26 -4.48
N PHE A 30 -4.64 4.15 -3.61
CA PHE A 30 -3.29 3.80 -4.02
C PHE A 30 -3.28 2.45 -4.74
N THR A 31 -3.88 1.44 -4.13
CA THR A 31 -3.95 0.10 -4.72
C THR A 31 -4.69 0.12 -6.05
N LYS A 32 -5.83 0.80 -6.12
CA LYS A 32 -6.61 0.91 -7.35
C LYS A 32 -5.78 1.50 -8.49
N ASN A 33 -4.96 2.51 -8.19
CA ASN A 33 -4.15 3.18 -9.19
C ASN A 33 -2.94 2.38 -9.64
N PHE A 34 -2.39 1.52 -8.79
CA PHE A 34 -1.10 0.89 -9.06
C PHE A 34 -1.16 -0.63 -9.23
N ILE A 35 -2.23 -1.31 -8.80
CA ILE A 35 -2.26 -2.78 -8.78
C ILE A 35 -2.03 -3.41 -10.16
N ASN A 36 -2.47 -2.75 -11.22
CA ASN A 36 -2.27 -3.24 -12.59
C ASN A 36 -1.03 -2.65 -13.26
N LYS A 37 -0.30 -1.77 -12.58
CA LYS A 37 0.94 -1.19 -13.07
C LYS A 37 2.17 -1.86 -12.46
N LEU A 38 1.99 -2.60 -11.36
CA LEU A 38 3.07 -3.32 -10.71
C LEU A 38 3.31 -4.65 -11.39
N THR A 39 4.58 -5.07 -11.42
CA THR A 39 4.94 -6.39 -11.94
C THR A 39 4.57 -7.47 -10.93
N ASP A 40 4.60 -8.74 -11.38
CA ASP A 40 4.33 -9.88 -10.51
C ASP A 40 5.31 -9.95 -9.33
N VAL A 41 6.54 -9.46 -9.53
CA VAL A 41 7.57 -9.41 -8.47
C VAL A 41 7.25 -8.30 -7.47
N GLU A 42 6.62 -7.23 -7.92
CA GLU A 42 6.31 -6.08 -7.08
C GLU A 42 5.03 -6.27 -6.26
N LEU A 43 4.11 -7.12 -6.69
CA LEU A 43 2.88 -7.37 -5.94
C LEU A 43 3.13 -7.87 -4.52
N PRO A 44 4.06 -8.80 -4.27
CA PRO A 44 4.41 -9.17 -2.89
C PRO A 44 4.93 -7.99 -2.07
N LEU A 45 5.62 -7.03 -2.69
CA LEU A 45 6.09 -5.83 -2.00
C LEU A 45 4.91 -4.97 -1.54
N LEU A 46 3.83 -4.93 -2.33
CA LEU A 46 2.62 -4.24 -1.91
C LEU A 46 1.96 -4.95 -0.72
N CYS A 47 1.98 -6.28 -0.71
CA CYS A 47 1.52 -7.04 0.46
C CYS A 47 2.32 -6.68 1.70
N ASP A 48 3.64 -6.59 1.58
CA ASP A 48 4.50 -6.21 2.69
C ASP A 48 4.19 -4.80 3.18
N LEU A 49 3.90 -3.87 2.27
CA LEU A 49 3.49 -2.53 2.64
C LEU A 49 2.20 -2.57 3.47
N LEU A 50 1.22 -3.37 3.05
CA LEU A 50 -0.05 -3.48 3.74
C LEU A 50 0.06 -4.19 5.10
N ASP A 51 1.18 -4.86 5.38
CA ASP A 51 1.46 -5.44 6.69
C ASP A 51 1.86 -4.39 7.73
N LEU A 52 2.21 -3.18 7.30
CA LEU A 52 2.51 -2.11 8.23
C LEU A 52 1.23 -1.65 8.94
N ASP A 53 1.38 -1.21 10.18
CA ASP A 53 0.27 -0.61 10.90
C ASP A 53 -0.07 0.77 10.33
N ASP A 54 -1.26 1.27 10.64
CA ASP A 54 -1.74 2.52 10.07
C ASP A 54 -0.86 3.72 10.43
N GLU A 55 -0.30 3.73 11.63
CA GLU A 55 0.60 4.79 12.06
C GLU A 55 1.83 4.88 11.14
N ASN A 56 2.47 3.75 10.88
CA ASN A 56 3.66 3.72 10.03
C ASN A 56 3.31 3.97 8.56
N LEU A 57 2.16 3.49 8.09
CA LEU A 57 1.68 3.80 6.74
C LEU A 57 1.47 5.31 6.58
N TYR A 58 0.85 5.95 7.54
CA TYR A 58 0.64 7.39 7.52
C TYR A 58 1.98 8.14 7.49
N LYS A 59 2.89 7.75 8.38
CA LYS A 59 4.22 8.38 8.45
C LYS A 59 4.99 8.22 7.15
N LEU A 60 4.97 7.02 6.56
CA LEU A 60 5.64 6.78 5.28
C LEU A 60 5.07 7.67 4.18
N ASN A 61 3.75 7.77 4.09
CA ASN A 61 3.09 8.60 3.09
C ASN A 61 3.42 10.10 3.27
N GLN A 62 3.60 10.54 4.52
CA GLN A 62 3.91 11.94 4.82
C GLN A 62 5.40 12.26 4.82
N GLY A 63 6.25 11.25 4.54
CA GLY A 63 7.69 11.45 4.57
C GLY A 63 8.26 11.62 5.97
N MET A 64 7.57 11.10 6.98
CA MET A 64 8.01 11.16 8.37
C MET A 64 8.80 9.90 8.74
N ASP A 65 9.57 9.98 9.82
CA ASP A 65 10.31 8.82 10.32
C ASP A 65 9.35 7.78 10.89
N LEU A 66 9.57 6.52 10.51
CA LEU A 66 8.77 5.41 11.00
C LEU A 66 9.25 4.96 12.38
N THR A 67 8.37 4.28 13.12
CA THR A 67 8.73 3.67 14.40
C THR A 67 9.48 2.36 14.23
N ILE A 68 9.49 1.81 13.02
CA ILE A 68 10.18 0.57 12.66
C ILE A 68 11.10 0.83 11.47
N LYS A 69 12.05 -0.09 11.24
CA LYS A 69 12.91 -0.03 10.06
C LYS A 69 12.30 -0.85 8.94
N ILE A 70 12.28 -0.30 7.74
CA ILE A 70 11.86 -1.01 6.54
C ILE A 70 12.95 -0.86 5.48
N VAL A 71 12.99 -1.82 4.54
CA VAL A 71 13.88 -1.73 3.37
C VAL A 71 13.13 -0.98 2.28
N PRO A 72 13.62 0.20 1.86
CA PRO A 72 12.95 0.93 0.77
C PRO A 72 12.94 0.10 -0.52
N ASN A 73 11.83 0.22 -1.25
CA ASN A 73 11.68 -0.43 -2.54
C ASN A 73 10.78 0.44 -3.43
N ARG A 74 10.56 -0.01 -4.66
CA ARG A 74 9.75 0.79 -5.60
C ARG A 74 8.33 1.05 -5.07
N VAL A 75 7.72 0.07 -4.41
CA VAL A 75 6.36 0.22 -3.90
C VAL A 75 6.32 1.24 -2.75
N THR A 76 7.28 1.19 -1.83
CA THR A 76 7.34 2.18 -0.74
C THR A 76 7.60 3.58 -1.29
N GLU A 77 8.45 3.72 -2.33
CA GLU A 77 8.67 5.01 -2.97
C GLU A 77 7.41 5.54 -3.64
N LEU A 78 6.71 4.69 -4.38
CA LEU A 78 5.46 5.09 -5.02
C LEU A 78 4.44 5.56 -3.97
N PHE A 79 4.34 4.84 -2.87
CA PHE A 79 3.40 5.21 -1.80
C PHE A 79 3.82 6.50 -1.10
N GLN A 80 5.11 6.69 -0.85
CA GLN A 80 5.62 7.92 -0.22
C GLN A 80 5.32 9.14 -1.08
N ASN A 81 5.36 8.99 -2.40
CA ASN A 81 5.10 10.08 -3.33
C ASN A 81 3.62 10.20 -3.72
N TYR A 82 2.79 9.26 -3.30
CA TYR A 82 1.38 9.27 -3.65
C TYR A 82 0.63 10.29 -2.82
N LYS A 83 -0.15 11.15 -3.48
CA LYS A 83 -0.99 12.14 -2.82
C LYS A 83 -2.44 11.82 -3.10
N PHE A 84 -3.17 11.44 -2.07
CA PHE A 84 -4.61 11.23 -2.17
C PHE A 84 -5.31 12.57 -1.99
N VAL A 85 -6.12 12.94 -2.98
CA VAL A 85 -6.93 14.15 -2.89
C VAL A 85 -8.35 13.74 -2.65
N SER A 86 -8.89 14.10 -1.49
CA SER A 86 -10.29 13.84 -1.16
C SER A 86 -11.15 14.88 -1.89
N GLU A 87 -12.07 14.38 -2.69
CA GLU A 87 -13.06 15.26 -3.34
C GLU A 87 -14.30 15.43 -2.49
#